data_cea0e92646c9015f69289dd2e3145985
#
_entry.id   cea0e92646c9015f69289dd2e3145985
#
_cell.length_a   1.000
_cell.length_b   1.000
_cell.length_c   1.000
_cell.angle_alpha   90.00
_cell.angle_beta   90.00
_cell.angle_gamma   90.00
#
_symmetry.space_group_name_H-M   'P 1'
#
loop_
_entity.id
_entity.type
_entity.pdbx_description
1 polymer ?
#
loop_
_entity_poly.entity_id
_entity_poly.type
_entity_poly.pdbx_seq_one_letter_code
_entity_poly.pdbx_strand_id
1 'polypeptide(L)'
;MTEQTNQNPAAAAAQTGPIVNPQAVYIKDCSFEAPNGPFVANTTGNPTVNLNIATRTAPLTQDVHEVVLQVNLEAKAGDKVVWLLELQQAGAFFIRGLAGNDLTHVVNIVAPNYLMGFARATVADLVVQGGFPPFLLPLVTFEALHARAQQQQAAAAAPASTVN
;
A
#
# COMPACT_ATOMS: atom_id res chain seq x y z
N MET A 1 -50.52 30.22 -11.22
CA MET A 1 -49.56 29.73 -10.20
C MET A 1 -48.34 29.23 -10.94
N THR A 2 -47.33 30.05 -11.00
CA THR A 2 -46.06 29.76 -11.72
C THR A 2 -45.05 29.35 -10.67
N GLU A 3 -44.66 28.07 -10.64
CA GLU A 3 -43.55 27.57 -9.82
C GLU A 3 -42.23 28.03 -10.38
N GLN A 4 -41.58 28.92 -9.68
CA GLN A 4 -40.18 29.29 -9.94
C GLN A 4 -39.28 28.20 -9.41
N THR A 5 -38.67 27.42 -10.31
CA THR A 5 -37.56 26.50 -10.01
C THR A 5 -36.34 27.33 -9.64
N ASN A 6 -36.05 27.37 -8.36
CA ASN A 6 -34.83 28.02 -7.82
C ASN A 6 -33.62 27.15 -8.16
N GLN A 7 -32.98 27.39 -9.31
CA GLN A 7 -31.69 26.84 -9.63
C GLN A 7 -30.63 27.66 -8.87
N ASN A 8 -30.06 27.07 -7.85
CA ASN A 8 -28.94 27.61 -7.11
C ASN A 8 -27.63 27.42 -7.92
N PRO A 9 -27.00 28.49 -8.46
CA PRO A 9 -25.80 28.39 -9.27
C PRO A 9 -24.49 28.39 -8.45
N ALA A 10 -24.53 27.95 -7.17
CA ALA A 10 -23.40 28.08 -6.25
C ALA A 10 -22.55 26.80 -6.09
N ALA A 11 -22.45 25.96 -7.11
CA ALA A 11 -21.66 24.71 -7.00
C ALA A 11 -20.63 24.49 -8.12
N ALA A 12 -20.06 25.53 -8.66
CA ALA A 12 -18.93 25.42 -9.60
C ALA A 12 -17.86 26.48 -9.30
N ALA A 13 -17.45 26.59 -8.04
CA ALA A 13 -16.15 27.21 -7.74
C ALA A 13 -15.08 26.26 -8.27
N ALA A 14 -14.49 26.57 -9.42
CA ALA A 14 -13.34 25.85 -9.96
C ALA A 14 -12.27 25.80 -8.86
N GLN A 15 -11.97 24.58 -8.38
CA GLN A 15 -10.89 24.38 -7.42
C GLN A 15 -9.59 24.75 -8.12
N THR A 16 -9.05 25.93 -7.81
CA THR A 16 -7.80 26.47 -8.39
C THR A 16 -6.55 25.91 -7.72
N GLY A 17 -6.69 25.00 -6.76
CA GLY A 17 -5.60 24.35 -6.03
C GLY A 17 -5.22 22.96 -6.58
N PRO A 18 -4.14 22.36 -6.04
CA PRO A 18 -3.76 21.00 -6.38
C PRO A 18 -4.88 20.00 -6.03
N ILE A 19 -5.07 19.02 -6.90
CA ILE A 19 -6.10 18.00 -6.76
C ILE A 19 -5.42 16.65 -6.59
N VAL A 20 -5.79 15.90 -5.55
CA VAL A 20 -5.42 14.50 -5.35
C VAL A 20 -6.71 13.72 -5.09
N ASN A 21 -7.07 12.83 -6.01
CA ASN A 21 -8.32 12.07 -5.91
C ASN A 21 -8.10 10.59 -6.26
N PRO A 22 -8.37 9.65 -5.35
CA PRO A 22 -8.37 8.23 -5.67
C PRO A 22 -9.55 7.92 -6.62
N GLN A 23 -9.25 7.39 -7.80
CA GLN A 23 -10.25 7.00 -8.80
C GLN A 23 -10.68 5.55 -8.67
N ALA A 24 -9.72 4.67 -8.33
CA ALA A 24 -9.97 3.25 -8.14
C ALA A 24 -9.03 2.69 -7.09
N VAL A 25 -9.52 1.72 -6.32
CA VAL A 25 -8.70 0.87 -5.43
C VAL A 25 -9.03 -0.57 -5.75
N TYR A 26 -8.01 -1.41 -5.95
CA TYR A 26 -8.19 -2.78 -6.37
C TYR A 26 -7.04 -3.67 -5.93
N ILE A 27 -7.29 -4.98 -5.90
CA ILE A 27 -6.25 -5.99 -5.72
C ILE A 27 -5.65 -6.28 -7.10
N LYS A 28 -4.37 -5.99 -7.27
CA LYS A 28 -3.65 -6.22 -8.51
C LYS A 28 -3.14 -7.65 -8.60
N ASP A 29 -2.72 -8.20 -7.47
CA ASP A 29 -2.26 -9.57 -7.31
C ASP A 29 -2.41 -10.00 -5.86
N CYS A 30 -2.75 -11.27 -5.63
CA CYS A 30 -2.90 -11.81 -4.31
C CYS A 30 -2.70 -13.32 -4.30
N SER A 31 -1.87 -13.81 -3.38
CA SER A 31 -1.76 -15.22 -3.07
C SER A 31 -1.80 -15.47 -1.57
N PHE A 32 -2.43 -16.54 -1.16
CA PHE A 32 -2.41 -17.06 0.21
C PHE A 32 -2.16 -18.56 0.17
N GLU A 33 -1.15 -19.00 0.91
CA GLU A 33 -0.74 -20.38 0.97
C GLU A 33 -0.64 -20.85 2.41
N ALA A 34 -1.21 -22.00 2.72
CA ALA A 34 -1.12 -22.67 4.01
C ALA A 34 -0.69 -24.13 3.81
N PRO A 35 0.60 -24.38 3.50
CA PRO A 35 1.07 -25.68 3.01
C PRO A 35 0.86 -26.83 4.02
N ASN A 36 0.80 -26.51 5.30
CA ASN A 36 0.61 -27.50 6.37
C ASN A 36 -0.78 -27.42 7.02
N GLY A 37 -1.66 -26.55 6.51
CA GLY A 37 -3.00 -26.30 7.07
C GLY A 37 -3.00 -25.70 8.48
N PRO A 38 -4.18 -25.33 9.01
CA PRO A 38 -4.27 -24.62 10.30
C PRO A 38 -3.94 -25.46 11.53
N PHE A 39 -3.98 -26.80 11.45
CA PHE A 39 -3.71 -27.68 12.58
C PHE A 39 -2.25 -27.66 13.06
N VAL A 40 -1.30 -27.31 12.19
CA VAL A 40 0.13 -27.22 12.54
C VAL A 40 0.40 -26.08 13.52
N ALA A 41 -0.31 -24.95 13.38
CA ALA A 41 -0.18 -23.83 14.30
C ALA A 41 -0.52 -24.21 15.76
N ASN A 42 -1.44 -25.14 15.96
CA ASN A 42 -1.87 -25.58 17.29
C ASN A 42 -0.85 -26.52 18.01
N THR A 43 0.09 -27.10 17.25
CA THR A 43 1.06 -28.06 17.76
C THR A 43 2.44 -27.50 18.02
N THR A 44 2.76 -26.32 17.45
CA THR A 44 4.13 -25.76 17.44
C THR A 44 4.27 -24.43 18.18
N GLY A 45 3.20 -23.91 18.79
CA GLY A 45 3.19 -22.61 19.49
C GLY A 45 2.82 -21.43 18.60
N ASN A 46 2.84 -20.22 19.16
CA ASN A 46 2.50 -18.99 18.43
C ASN A 46 3.48 -18.74 17.29
N PRO A 47 3.01 -18.55 16.05
CA PRO A 47 3.88 -18.26 14.93
C PRO A 47 4.50 -16.88 15.04
N THR A 48 5.75 -16.76 14.59
CA THR A 48 6.40 -15.48 14.32
C THR A 48 6.05 -15.06 12.91
N VAL A 49 5.62 -13.81 12.72
CA VAL A 49 5.27 -13.26 11.40
C VAL A 49 6.34 -12.28 10.95
N ASN A 50 6.97 -12.57 9.84
CA ASN A 50 7.85 -11.66 9.11
C ASN A 50 7.03 -10.84 8.14
N LEU A 51 7.21 -9.52 8.16
CA LEU A 51 6.52 -8.56 7.30
C LEU A 51 7.53 -7.80 6.44
N ASN A 52 7.28 -7.77 5.14
CA ASN A 52 7.98 -6.90 4.21
C ASN A 52 6.96 -6.04 3.47
N ILE A 53 7.20 -4.72 3.44
CA ILE A 53 6.35 -3.75 2.74
C ILE A 53 7.22 -2.94 1.78
N ALA A 54 6.73 -2.82 0.54
CA ALA A 54 7.32 -1.99 -0.50
C ALA A 54 6.24 -1.22 -1.27
N THR A 55 6.63 -0.14 -1.91
CA THR A 55 5.75 0.65 -2.78
C THR A 55 6.33 0.77 -4.17
N ARG A 56 5.45 0.77 -5.18
CA ARG A 56 5.79 1.06 -6.57
C ARG A 56 4.83 2.08 -7.13
N THR A 57 5.32 2.95 -7.98
CA THR A 57 4.52 3.98 -8.65
C THR A 57 4.81 3.98 -10.13
N ALA A 58 3.77 4.09 -10.94
CA ALA A 58 3.88 4.22 -12.38
C ALA A 58 2.85 5.25 -12.91
N PRO A 59 3.19 6.10 -13.88
CA PRO A 59 2.21 6.93 -14.55
C PRO A 59 1.33 6.05 -15.46
N LEU A 60 0.00 6.21 -15.37
CA LEU A 60 -0.96 5.60 -16.29
C LEU A 60 -1.32 6.57 -17.43
N THR A 61 -1.49 7.85 -17.08
CA THR A 61 -1.70 8.95 -18.00
C THR A 61 -0.94 10.19 -17.48
N GLN A 62 -1.10 11.34 -18.14
CA GLN A 62 -0.46 12.59 -17.73
C GLN A 62 -0.82 12.99 -16.28
N ASP A 63 -2.07 12.78 -15.86
CA ASP A 63 -2.59 13.20 -14.56
C ASP A 63 -2.98 12.01 -13.66
N VAL A 64 -2.81 10.75 -14.11
CA VAL A 64 -3.18 9.56 -13.33
C VAL A 64 -1.96 8.70 -13.05
N HIS A 65 -1.73 8.43 -11.78
CA HIS A 65 -0.65 7.58 -11.29
C HIS A 65 -1.21 6.32 -10.64
N GLU A 66 -0.67 5.16 -11.00
CA GLU A 66 -0.88 3.93 -10.25
C GLU A 66 0.12 3.88 -9.09
N VAL A 67 -0.38 3.62 -7.90
CA VAL A 67 0.43 3.32 -6.73
C VAL A 67 0.11 1.91 -6.28
N VAL A 68 1.12 1.07 -6.11
CA VAL A 68 0.98 -0.31 -5.67
C VAL A 68 1.70 -0.47 -4.34
N LEU A 69 0.94 -0.86 -3.32
CA LEU A 69 1.45 -1.27 -2.02
C LEU A 69 1.63 -2.79 -2.03
N GLN A 70 2.89 -3.24 -1.94
CA GLN A 70 3.25 -4.65 -1.85
C GLN A 70 3.39 -5.03 -0.38
N VAL A 71 2.70 -6.08 0.04
CA VAL A 71 2.74 -6.63 1.39
C VAL A 71 3.05 -8.12 1.28
N ASN A 72 4.20 -8.53 1.81
CA ASN A 72 4.61 -9.92 1.87
C ASN A 72 4.71 -10.34 3.34
N LEU A 73 4.02 -11.40 3.69
CA LEU A 73 3.94 -11.96 5.03
C LEU A 73 4.34 -13.42 5.02
N GLU A 74 5.16 -13.83 5.97
CA GLU A 74 5.53 -15.21 6.22
C GLU A 74 5.35 -15.53 7.70
N ALA A 75 4.46 -16.44 8.03
CA ALA A 75 4.26 -16.93 9.39
C ALA A 75 4.97 -18.26 9.57
N LYS A 76 5.84 -18.35 10.58
CA LYS A 76 6.62 -19.54 10.93
C LYS A 76 6.39 -19.95 12.39
N ALA A 77 6.25 -21.24 12.61
CA ALA A 77 6.28 -21.84 13.94
C ALA A 77 7.49 -22.80 14.01
N GLY A 78 8.57 -22.37 14.67
CA GLY A 78 9.87 -23.00 14.55
C GLY A 78 10.37 -22.92 13.10
N ASP A 79 10.77 -24.06 12.53
CA ASP A 79 11.25 -24.15 11.15
C ASP A 79 10.14 -24.37 10.11
N LYS A 80 8.87 -24.50 10.57
CA LYS A 80 7.75 -24.78 9.68
C LYS A 80 7.02 -23.53 9.27
N VAL A 81 6.80 -23.38 7.96
CA VAL A 81 5.91 -22.35 7.42
C VAL A 81 4.46 -22.74 7.76
N VAL A 82 3.77 -21.82 8.43
CA VAL A 82 2.36 -21.96 8.80
C VAL A 82 1.48 -21.42 7.67
N TRP A 83 1.76 -20.19 7.22
CA TRP A 83 1.15 -19.60 6.04
C TRP A 83 2.05 -18.52 5.41
N LEU A 84 1.82 -18.29 4.15
CA LEU A 84 2.42 -17.23 3.34
C LEU A 84 1.30 -16.39 2.75
N LEU A 85 1.52 -15.09 2.64
CA LEU A 85 0.61 -14.16 1.99
C LEU A 85 1.41 -13.14 1.20
N GLU A 86 1.08 -13.01 -0.09
CA GLU A 86 1.58 -11.94 -0.93
C GLU A 86 0.38 -11.13 -1.45
N LEU A 87 0.43 -9.82 -1.30
CA LEU A 87 -0.63 -8.90 -1.71
C LEU A 87 -0.03 -7.71 -2.43
N GLN A 88 -0.58 -7.39 -3.59
CA GLN A 88 -0.38 -6.13 -4.30
C GLN A 88 -1.69 -5.33 -4.28
N GLN A 89 -1.83 -4.46 -3.27
CA GLN A 89 -2.95 -3.54 -3.18
C GLN A 89 -2.65 -2.31 -4.02
N ALA A 90 -3.44 -2.07 -5.05
CA ALA A 90 -3.21 -0.96 -5.98
C ALA A 90 -4.29 0.11 -5.89
N GLY A 91 -3.94 1.31 -6.33
CA GLY A 91 -4.87 2.41 -6.53
C GLY A 91 -4.45 3.30 -7.68
N ALA A 92 -5.42 3.76 -8.45
CA ALA A 92 -5.25 4.80 -9.46
C ALA A 92 -5.64 6.16 -8.85
N PHE A 93 -4.70 7.09 -8.86
CA PHE A 93 -4.86 8.42 -8.27
C PHE A 93 -4.77 9.48 -9.35
N PHE A 94 -5.82 10.30 -9.48
CA PHE A 94 -5.79 11.51 -10.28
C PHE A 94 -5.08 12.60 -9.48
N ILE A 95 -3.97 13.13 -10.02
CA ILE A 95 -3.11 14.11 -9.37
C ILE A 95 -2.85 15.22 -10.38
N ARG A 96 -3.32 16.43 -10.08
CA ARG A 96 -3.13 17.61 -10.91
C ARG A 96 -2.63 18.79 -10.09
N GLY A 97 -1.77 19.62 -10.69
CA GLY A 97 -1.25 20.83 -10.06
C GLY A 97 -0.14 20.58 -9.04
N LEU A 98 0.42 19.36 -9.02
CA LEU A 98 1.59 18.98 -8.20
C LEU A 98 2.74 18.55 -9.10
N ALA A 99 3.97 18.92 -8.72
CA ALA A 99 5.19 18.51 -9.40
C ALA A 99 6.36 18.38 -8.41
N GLY A 100 7.46 17.78 -8.86
CA GLY A 100 8.67 17.65 -8.05
C GLY A 100 8.44 16.93 -6.71
N ASN A 101 8.87 17.56 -5.63
CA ASN A 101 8.80 16.97 -4.29
C ASN A 101 7.37 16.76 -3.80
N ASP A 102 6.43 17.63 -4.16
CA ASP A 102 5.03 17.50 -3.73
C ASP A 102 4.36 16.30 -4.39
N LEU A 103 4.57 16.07 -5.68
CA LEU A 103 4.12 14.88 -6.37
C LEU A 103 4.77 13.62 -5.77
N THR A 104 6.08 13.65 -5.54
CA THR A 104 6.84 12.56 -4.91
C THR A 104 6.29 12.23 -3.53
N HIS A 105 5.95 13.24 -2.71
CA HIS A 105 5.33 13.05 -1.40
C HIS A 105 3.97 12.34 -1.51
N VAL A 106 3.13 12.79 -2.43
CA VAL A 106 1.80 12.20 -2.61
C VAL A 106 1.89 10.74 -3.01
N VAL A 107 2.70 10.40 -4.02
CA VAL A 107 2.74 9.02 -4.55
C VAL A 107 3.51 8.03 -3.67
N ASN A 108 4.46 8.50 -2.84
CA ASN A 108 5.27 7.62 -1.99
C ASN A 108 4.83 7.59 -0.51
N ILE A 109 4.01 8.53 -0.07
CA ILE A 109 3.58 8.64 1.32
C ILE A 109 2.05 8.67 1.44
N VAL A 110 1.39 9.66 0.84
CA VAL A 110 -0.06 9.85 1.01
C VAL A 110 -0.87 8.70 0.41
N ALA A 111 -0.57 8.32 -0.84
CA ALA A 111 -1.29 7.25 -1.53
C ALA A 111 -1.05 5.87 -0.88
N PRO A 112 0.19 5.46 -0.51
CA PRO A 112 0.39 4.22 0.24
C PRO A 112 -0.30 4.20 1.61
N ASN A 113 -0.31 5.31 2.36
CA ASN A 113 -1.07 5.43 3.61
C ASN A 113 -2.57 5.19 3.38
N TYR A 114 -3.13 5.75 2.30
CA TYR A 114 -4.52 5.51 1.91
C TYR A 114 -4.78 4.03 1.59
N LEU A 115 -3.90 3.38 0.81
CA LEU A 115 -4.01 1.97 0.43
C LEU A 115 -3.84 1.02 1.63
N MET A 116 -3.11 1.42 2.66
CA MET A 116 -2.82 0.59 3.84
C MET A 116 -4.09 0.14 4.55
N GLY A 117 -5.14 0.98 4.59
CA GLY A 117 -6.43 0.61 5.18
C GLY A 117 -7.08 -0.58 4.46
N PHE A 118 -7.04 -0.59 3.14
CA PHE A 118 -7.56 -1.70 2.31
C PHE A 118 -6.69 -2.94 2.44
N ALA A 119 -5.37 -2.80 2.39
CA ALA A 119 -4.45 -3.92 2.57
C ALA A 119 -4.63 -4.61 3.93
N ARG A 120 -4.84 -3.85 5.01
CA ARG A 120 -5.11 -4.40 6.36
C ARG A 120 -6.38 -5.25 6.39
N ALA A 121 -7.46 -4.77 5.78
CA ALA A 121 -8.72 -5.51 5.69
C ALA A 121 -8.52 -6.80 4.88
N THR A 122 -7.93 -6.71 3.69
CA THR A 122 -7.67 -7.86 2.81
C THR A 122 -6.81 -8.93 3.51
N VAL A 123 -5.72 -8.53 4.17
CA VAL A 123 -4.85 -9.46 4.89
C VAL A 123 -5.60 -10.15 6.03
N ALA A 124 -6.37 -9.41 6.84
CA ALA A 124 -7.12 -9.99 7.95
C ALA A 124 -8.16 -11.02 7.44
N ASP A 125 -8.87 -10.70 6.36
CA ASP A 125 -9.88 -11.57 5.76
C ASP A 125 -9.26 -12.84 5.19
N LEU A 126 -8.15 -12.75 4.47
CA LEU A 126 -7.48 -13.91 3.88
C LEU A 126 -6.92 -14.86 4.93
N VAL A 127 -6.31 -14.34 5.99
CA VAL A 127 -5.79 -15.15 7.09
C VAL A 127 -6.92 -15.92 7.79
N VAL A 128 -8.07 -15.26 8.01
CA VAL A 128 -9.27 -15.90 8.59
C VAL A 128 -9.85 -16.95 7.64
N GLN A 129 -9.93 -16.68 6.34
CA GLN A 129 -10.38 -17.65 5.33
C GLN A 129 -9.43 -18.85 5.23
N GLY A 130 -8.14 -18.65 5.50
CA GLY A 130 -7.15 -19.73 5.63
C GLY A 130 -7.32 -20.60 6.87
N GLY A 131 -8.26 -20.27 7.77
CA GLY A 131 -8.54 -21.02 9.01
C GLY A 131 -7.66 -20.60 10.19
N PHE A 132 -7.00 -19.45 10.12
CA PHE A 132 -6.12 -18.92 11.18
C PHE A 132 -6.80 -17.78 11.94
N PRO A 133 -6.35 -17.47 13.17
CA PRO A 133 -6.76 -16.25 13.86
C PRO A 133 -6.43 -15.00 13.03
N PRO A 134 -7.25 -13.93 13.07
CA PRO A 134 -7.02 -12.73 12.27
C PRO A 134 -5.66 -12.11 12.60
N PHE A 135 -4.90 -11.79 11.55
CA PHE A 135 -3.65 -11.05 11.66
C PHE A 135 -3.87 -9.59 11.26
N LEU A 136 -3.58 -8.69 12.17
CA LEU A 136 -3.68 -7.25 11.90
C LEU A 136 -2.29 -6.70 11.56
N LEU A 137 -2.13 -6.18 10.35
CA LEU A 137 -0.92 -5.49 9.95
C LEU A 137 -0.59 -4.38 10.95
N PRO A 138 0.67 -4.25 11.41
CA PRO A 138 1.10 -3.16 12.27
C PRO A 138 0.94 -1.81 11.56
N LEU A 139 0.93 -0.74 12.34
CA LEU A 139 1.00 0.61 11.78
C LEU A 139 2.39 0.83 11.18
N VAL A 140 2.42 1.32 9.95
CA VAL A 140 3.63 1.59 9.19
C VAL A 140 3.73 3.08 8.92
N THR A 141 4.91 3.65 9.11
CA THR A 141 5.20 5.05 8.79
C THR A 141 5.87 5.10 7.43
N PHE A 142 5.11 5.48 6.39
CA PHE A 142 5.62 5.53 5.01
C PHE A 142 6.68 6.61 4.83
N GLU A 143 6.66 7.68 5.62
CA GLU A 143 7.72 8.68 5.68
C GLU A 143 9.07 8.04 6.04
N ALA A 144 9.09 7.19 7.07
CA ALA A 144 10.30 6.49 7.50
C ALA A 144 10.77 5.46 6.46
N LEU A 145 9.84 4.74 5.82
CA LEU A 145 10.17 3.81 4.73
C LEU A 145 10.77 4.52 3.53
N HIS A 146 10.17 5.64 3.12
CA HIS A 146 10.66 6.45 2.00
C HIS A 146 12.04 7.04 2.29
N ALA A 147 12.27 7.58 3.49
CA ALA A 147 13.57 8.10 3.91
C ALA A 147 14.66 7.02 3.89
N ARG A 148 14.36 5.80 4.37
CA ARG A 148 15.29 4.66 4.31
C ARG A 148 15.61 4.24 2.88
N ALA A 149 14.61 4.18 2.01
CA ALA A 149 14.80 3.85 0.60
C ALA A 149 15.70 4.87 -0.11
N GLN A 150 15.52 6.16 0.16
CA GLN A 150 16.39 7.21 -0.35
C GLN A 150 17.84 7.08 0.14
N GLN A 151 18.05 6.80 1.43
CA GLN A 151 19.38 6.59 2.01
C GLN A 151 20.08 5.38 1.38
N GLN A 152 19.37 4.28 1.16
CA GLN A 152 19.92 3.09 0.51
C GLN A 152 20.30 3.35 -0.95
N GLN A 153 19.48 4.09 -1.69
CA GLN A 153 19.81 4.50 -3.07
C GLN A 153 21.04 5.42 -3.13
N ALA A 154 21.13 6.39 -2.21
CA ALA A 154 22.27 7.29 -2.12
C ALA A 154 23.56 6.53 -1.77
N ALA A 155 23.50 5.56 -0.86
CA ALA A 155 24.64 4.72 -0.48
C ALA A 155 25.09 3.79 -1.63
N ALA A 156 24.15 3.26 -2.41
CA ALA A 156 24.45 2.42 -3.58
C ALA A 156 25.02 3.22 -4.77
N ALA A 157 24.72 4.53 -4.85
CA ALA A 157 25.21 5.42 -5.89
C ALA A 157 26.56 6.07 -5.56
N ALA A 158 27.06 5.92 -4.32
CA ALA A 158 28.39 6.42 -3.94
C ALA A 158 29.48 5.59 -4.66
N PRO A 159 30.39 6.21 -5.46
CA PRO A 159 31.46 5.47 -6.13
C PRO A 159 32.36 4.84 -5.08
N ALA A 160 32.67 3.54 -5.24
CA ALA A 160 33.68 2.86 -4.44
C ALA A 160 34.98 3.66 -4.55
N SER A 161 35.39 4.29 -3.46
CA SER A 161 36.68 4.98 -3.38
C SER A 161 37.78 3.96 -3.65
N THR A 162 38.36 4.02 -4.84
CA THR A 162 39.60 3.30 -5.16
C THR A 162 40.66 3.77 -4.20
N VAL A 163 40.98 2.96 -3.19
CA VAL A 163 42.18 3.08 -2.39
C VAL A 163 43.35 2.65 -3.29
N ASN A 164 44.16 3.63 -3.60
CA ASN A 164 45.43 3.43 -4.31
C ASN A 164 46.53 3.22 -3.28
#